data_a68234363647a29fb5856a28224bdd49
#
_entry.id   a68234363647a29fb5856a28224bdd49
#
_cell.length_a   1.000
_cell.length_b   1.000
_cell.length_c   1.000
_cell.angle_alpha   90.00
_cell.angle_beta   90.00
_cell.angle_gamma   90.00
#
_symmetry.space_group_name_H-M   'P 1'
#
loop_
_entity.id
_entity.type
_entity.pdbx_description
1 polymer ?
#
loop_
_entity_poly.entity_id
_entity_poly.type
_entity_poly.pdbx_seq_one_letter_code
_entity_poly.pdbx_strand_id
1 'polypeptide(L)'
;KSDRGSVRASITHTKNEWILPNTGFQRITAMVSAQQQISRALRINFKSSYTYRKLNNTPALGYNSNSISYFLIFQNPNVNLDWLRPMWRTGQENVKQLQPYSSFIGNPYVILYESENPSEKHSNVSSISANLRINSKFDFMIRSGIQLSADQREQHRPISDVVFGNGFFKKQNVFDYELNSDALFTYHDSFANGLRVNASAGGNMMQQSYDMLAASVVGLITPGVYKLANGVSNPNVQTVIKKKALNSLYFTANFSYKDKLFLDVTGRNDWSSTLPKSNRSFFYPSVSVSAVMNEWFTLPEQISLLKVRGSLAQVGNDTDPYKTSPYYGTSDFPGSVIVSSTLYNQDFKPEISTNYETGFDFRMFHNRIGLDFTFYYNRTKNQILDAPMDPTTGYSKATINSGCVRNRGYEIQLDVTPVVSRDFRWNATFTWSKNENRILSLAEGADENQLISSIGSVSIIGR
;
A
#
# COMPACT_ATOMS: atom_id res chain seq x y z
N LYS A 1 16.35 -18.89 -25.41
CA LYS A 1 17.28 -19.25 -24.33
C LYS A 1 18.58 -19.69 -24.96
N SER A 2 19.70 -19.14 -24.48
CA SER A 2 21.04 -19.53 -24.87
C SER A 2 21.88 -19.79 -23.62
N ASP A 3 23.09 -20.34 -23.76
CA ASP A 3 24.00 -20.60 -22.64
C ASP A 3 24.42 -19.31 -21.93
N ARG A 4 24.31 -18.16 -22.60
CA ARG A 4 24.71 -16.85 -22.08
C ARG A 4 23.58 -15.92 -21.78
N GLY A 5 22.33 -16.29 -22.07
CA GLY A 5 21.22 -15.40 -21.82
C GLY A 5 19.85 -16.02 -22.05
N SER A 6 18.84 -15.31 -21.56
CA SER A 6 17.46 -15.67 -21.77
C SER A 6 16.61 -14.41 -21.93
N VAL A 7 15.61 -14.51 -22.79
CA VAL A 7 14.56 -13.51 -22.93
C VAL A 7 13.22 -14.22 -22.73
N ARG A 8 12.34 -13.60 -21.96
CA ARG A 8 10.96 -14.01 -21.78
C ARG A 8 10.06 -12.83 -22.06
N ALA A 9 9.07 -13.02 -22.89
CA ALA A 9 7.98 -12.08 -23.11
C ALA A 9 6.66 -12.75 -22.78
N SER A 10 5.70 -11.99 -22.27
CA SER A 10 4.34 -12.45 -22.03
C SER A 10 3.36 -11.30 -22.21
N ILE A 11 2.17 -11.63 -22.72
CA ILE A 11 1.03 -10.74 -22.79
C ILE A 11 -0.12 -11.44 -22.05
N THR A 12 -0.76 -10.72 -21.15
CA THR A 12 -1.89 -11.22 -20.39
C THR A 12 -3.07 -10.25 -20.54
N HIS A 13 -4.22 -10.77 -20.92
CA HIS A 13 -5.48 -10.04 -20.91
C HIS A 13 -6.35 -10.56 -19.77
N THR A 14 -6.91 -9.65 -19.00
CA THR A 14 -7.86 -9.93 -17.91
C THR A 14 -9.10 -9.11 -18.13
N LYS A 15 -10.27 -9.75 -18.18
CA LYS A 15 -11.58 -9.10 -18.09
C LYS A 15 -12.21 -9.57 -16.79
N ASN A 16 -12.70 -8.63 -16.00
CA ASN A 16 -13.37 -8.91 -14.73
C ASN A 16 -14.68 -8.12 -14.71
N GLU A 17 -15.78 -8.78 -14.45
CA GLU A 17 -17.11 -8.21 -14.26
C GLU A 17 -17.47 -8.36 -12.77
N TRP A 18 -17.92 -7.28 -12.15
CA TRP A 18 -18.32 -7.31 -10.76
C TRP A 18 -19.79 -7.63 -10.62
N ILE A 19 -20.26 -7.80 -9.39
CA ILE A 19 -21.64 -8.18 -9.11
C ILE A 19 -22.68 -7.12 -9.56
N LEU A 20 -22.29 -5.84 -9.58
CA LEU A 20 -23.17 -4.77 -10.04
C LEU A 20 -23.02 -4.61 -11.56
N PRO A 21 -24.16 -4.42 -12.30
CA PRO A 21 -24.12 -4.13 -13.73
C PRO A 21 -23.25 -2.90 -14.03
N ASN A 22 -22.72 -2.83 -15.27
CA ASN A 22 -21.87 -1.74 -15.77
C ASN A 22 -20.60 -1.51 -14.91
N THR A 23 -20.16 -2.48 -14.14
CA THR A 23 -18.97 -2.39 -13.32
C THR A 23 -17.97 -3.49 -13.68
N GLY A 24 -16.69 -3.24 -13.38
CA GLY A 24 -15.62 -4.17 -13.71
C GLY A 24 -14.46 -3.48 -14.42
N PHE A 25 -13.49 -4.26 -14.86
CA PHE A 25 -12.33 -3.73 -15.56
C PHE A 25 -11.81 -4.67 -16.66
N GLN A 26 -11.14 -4.08 -17.62
CA GLN A 26 -10.26 -4.77 -18.56
C GLN A 26 -8.82 -4.34 -18.32
N ARG A 27 -7.91 -5.29 -18.39
CA ARG A 27 -6.48 -5.06 -18.17
C ARG A 27 -5.67 -5.86 -19.18
N ILE A 28 -4.72 -5.20 -19.82
CA ILE A 28 -3.70 -5.81 -20.66
C ILE A 28 -2.35 -5.56 -19.99
N THR A 29 -1.60 -6.62 -19.75
CA THR A 29 -0.24 -6.54 -19.20
C THR A 29 0.72 -7.18 -20.19
N ALA A 30 1.68 -6.39 -20.67
CA ALA A 30 2.80 -6.85 -21.47
C ALA A 30 4.07 -6.82 -20.63
N MET A 31 4.78 -7.94 -20.54
CA MET A 31 6.01 -8.05 -19.75
C MET A 31 7.15 -8.59 -20.63
N VAL A 32 8.32 -7.98 -20.48
CA VAL A 32 9.58 -8.47 -21.04
C VAL A 32 10.59 -8.59 -19.91
N SER A 33 11.29 -9.72 -19.87
CA SER A 33 12.40 -9.96 -18.96
C SER A 33 13.56 -10.53 -19.74
N ALA A 34 14.72 -9.91 -19.65
CA ALA A 34 15.94 -10.33 -20.33
C ALA A 34 17.09 -10.42 -19.33
N GLN A 35 17.88 -11.47 -19.48
CA GLN A 35 19.12 -11.66 -18.74
C GLN A 35 20.23 -12.00 -19.75
N GLN A 36 21.37 -11.32 -19.65
CA GLN A 36 22.50 -11.52 -20.52
C GLN A 36 23.80 -11.55 -19.72
N GLN A 37 24.58 -12.60 -19.91
CA GLN A 37 25.96 -12.68 -19.46
C GLN A 37 26.83 -12.02 -20.52
N ILE A 38 27.32 -10.82 -20.25
CA ILE A 38 28.15 -10.02 -21.15
C ILE A 38 29.58 -10.59 -21.20
N SER A 39 30.12 -10.90 -20.02
CA SER A 39 31.43 -11.52 -19.86
C SER A 39 31.38 -12.56 -18.71
N ARG A 40 32.48 -13.25 -18.44
CA ARG A 40 32.55 -14.15 -17.25
C ARG A 40 32.26 -13.43 -15.92
N ALA A 41 32.51 -12.13 -15.89
CA ALA A 41 32.37 -11.32 -14.69
C ALA A 41 31.07 -10.50 -14.68
N LEU A 42 30.52 -10.07 -15.80
CA LEU A 42 29.43 -9.12 -15.89
C LEU A 42 28.13 -9.76 -16.39
N ARG A 43 27.07 -9.64 -15.60
CA ARG A 43 25.70 -10.01 -15.94
C ARG A 43 24.79 -8.81 -15.87
N ILE A 44 23.98 -8.61 -16.91
CA ILE A 44 22.94 -7.58 -16.97
C ILE A 44 21.57 -8.26 -16.93
N ASN A 45 20.67 -7.72 -16.12
CA ASN A 45 19.26 -8.11 -16.09
C ASN A 45 18.40 -6.89 -16.40
N PHE A 46 17.39 -7.09 -17.21
CA PHE A 46 16.38 -6.10 -17.54
C PHE A 46 15.00 -6.71 -17.35
N LYS A 47 14.09 -5.96 -16.77
CA LYS A 47 12.68 -6.32 -16.64
C LYS A 47 11.82 -5.09 -16.86
N SER A 48 10.79 -5.22 -17.69
CA SER A 48 9.78 -4.18 -17.89
C SER A 48 8.41 -4.82 -17.95
N SER A 49 7.45 -4.21 -17.26
CA SER A 49 6.05 -4.61 -17.26
C SER A 49 5.20 -3.37 -17.50
N TYR A 50 4.54 -3.32 -18.63
CA TYR A 50 3.55 -2.28 -18.94
C TYR A 50 2.16 -2.85 -18.73
N THR A 51 1.30 -2.07 -18.10
CA THR A 51 -0.11 -2.42 -17.82
C THR A 51 -1.01 -1.28 -18.27
N TYR A 52 -1.94 -1.58 -19.15
CA TYR A 52 -3.11 -0.76 -19.45
C TYR A 52 -4.32 -1.32 -18.73
N ARG A 53 -5.05 -0.47 -18.01
CA ARG A 53 -6.30 -0.83 -17.32
C ARG A 53 -7.39 0.20 -17.65
N LYS A 54 -8.55 -0.30 -18.06
CA LYS A 54 -9.75 0.47 -18.26
C LYS A 54 -10.84 -0.02 -17.32
N LEU A 55 -11.42 0.90 -16.55
CA LEU A 55 -12.65 0.70 -15.79
C LEU A 55 -13.75 1.52 -16.44
N ASN A 56 -14.87 0.87 -16.74
CA ASN A 56 -16.03 1.58 -17.26
C ASN A 56 -16.72 2.39 -16.16
N ASN A 57 -16.85 1.78 -14.98
CA ASN A 57 -17.41 2.45 -13.82
C ASN A 57 -16.84 1.86 -12.52
N THR A 58 -16.54 2.73 -11.56
CA THR A 58 -16.24 2.35 -10.17
C THR A 58 -17.43 2.79 -9.31
N PRO A 59 -18.27 1.86 -8.82
CA PRO A 59 -19.47 2.22 -8.08
C PRO A 59 -19.11 2.89 -6.75
N ALA A 60 -19.93 3.86 -6.35
CA ALA A 60 -19.88 4.38 -4.99
C ALA A 60 -20.32 3.27 -4.02
N LEU A 61 -19.73 3.25 -2.81
CA LEU A 61 -19.98 2.25 -1.79
C LEU A 61 -20.45 2.90 -0.48
N GLY A 62 -21.04 2.06 0.39
CA GLY A 62 -21.41 2.44 1.74
C GLY A 62 -22.62 3.38 1.83
N TYR A 63 -22.64 4.18 2.89
CA TYR A 63 -23.72 5.14 3.19
C TYR A 63 -23.54 6.41 2.35
N ASN A 64 -23.84 6.28 1.06
CA ASN A 64 -23.71 7.34 0.06
C ASN A 64 -24.91 7.29 -0.87
N SER A 65 -25.61 8.41 -1.07
CA SER A 65 -26.84 8.51 -1.89
C SER A 65 -26.66 8.04 -3.34
N ASN A 66 -25.43 8.05 -3.86
CA ASN A 66 -25.06 7.53 -5.17
C ASN A 66 -24.55 6.07 -5.11
N SER A 67 -24.84 5.32 -4.04
CA SER A 67 -24.50 3.90 -3.93
C SER A 67 -25.74 3.01 -3.99
N ILE A 68 -25.58 1.82 -4.55
CA ILE A 68 -26.62 0.78 -4.55
C ILE A 68 -26.91 0.30 -3.13
N SER A 69 -25.90 0.28 -2.24
CA SER A 69 -26.11 -0.07 -0.83
C SER A 69 -27.09 0.89 -0.14
N TYR A 70 -26.98 2.18 -0.42
CA TYR A 70 -27.92 3.18 0.11
C TYR A 70 -29.33 2.95 -0.41
N PHE A 71 -29.47 2.72 -1.72
CA PHE A 71 -30.76 2.37 -2.32
C PHE A 71 -31.38 1.14 -1.64
N LEU A 72 -30.62 0.06 -1.46
CA LEU A 72 -31.11 -1.19 -0.85
C LEU A 72 -31.53 -1.03 0.62
N ILE A 73 -30.87 -0.16 1.38
CA ILE A 73 -31.21 0.11 2.77
C ILE A 73 -32.55 0.84 2.91
N PHE A 74 -32.81 1.81 2.01
CA PHE A 74 -33.93 2.75 2.16
C PHE A 74 -35.11 2.46 1.25
N GLN A 75 -34.99 1.55 0.28
CA GLN A 75 -36.13 1.18 -0.56
C GLN A 75 -37.17 0.34 0.21
N ASN A 76 -38.43 0.50 -0.15
CA ASN A 76 -39.48 -0.38 0.31
C ASN A 76 -39.39 -1.74 -0.40
N PRO A 77 -39.53 -2.89 0.31
CA PRO A 77 -39.40 -4.22 -0.27
C PRO A 77 -40.44 -4.54 -1.37
N ASN A 78 -41.56 -3.83 -1.39
CA ASN A 78 -42.66 -4.01 -2.37
C ASN A 78 -42.44 -3.19 -3.65
N VAL A 79 -41.38 -2.43 -3.79
CA VAL A 79 -41.08 -1.70 -5.03
C VAL A 79 -40.57 -2.70 -6.07
N ASN A 80 -41.29 -2.79 -7.19
CA ASN A 80 -40.82 -3.56 -8.34
C ASN A 80 -39.76 -2.72 -9.10
N LEU A 81 -38.55 -3.28 -9.21
CA LEU A 81 -37.43 -2.65 -9.89
C LEU A 81 -37.68 -2.38 -11.38
N ASP A 82 -38.56 -3.16 -12.02
CA ASP A 82 -38.94 -2.91 -13.43
C ASP A 82 -39.65 -1.56 -13.65
N TRP A 83 -40.33 -1.05 -12.62
CA TRP A 83 -40.89 0.30 -12.68
C TRP A 83 -39.84 1.41 -12.79
N LEU A 84 -38.64 1.15 -12.34
CA LEU A 84 -37.52 2.08 -12.32
C LEU A 84 -36.57 1.90 -13.50
N ARG A 85 -36.72 0.80 -14.26
CA ARG A 85 -35.86 0.44 -15.41
C ARG A 85 -35.81 1.49 -16.52
N PRO A 86 -36.94 2.24 -16.86
CA PRO A 86 -36.85 3.33 -17.81
C PRO A 86 -35.89 4.47 -17.43
N MET A 87 -35.46 4.54 -16.16
CA MET A 87 -34.56 5.55 -15.55
C MET A 87 -35.16 6.96 -15.53
N TRP A 88 -35.76 7.41 -16.62
CA TRP A 88 -36.23 8.79 -16.85
C TRP A 88 -37.76 8.88 -16.96
N ARG A 89 -38.30 10.04 -16.61
CA ARG A 89 -39.70 10.36 -16.93
C ARG A 89 -39.84 10.57 -18.43
N THR A 90 -40.94 10.06 -19.01
CA THR A 90 -41.22 10.18 -20.42
C THR A 90 -41.21 11.65 -20.88
N GLY A 91 -40.40 11.94 -21.90
CA GLY A 91 -40.24 13.30 -22.45
C GLY A 91 -39.30 14.19 -21.58
N GLN A 92 -38.67 13.63 -20.54
CA GLN A 92 -37.71 14.31 -19.68
C GLN A 92 -36.44 13.49 -19.52
N GLU A 93 -36.03 12.80 -20.58
CA GLU A 93 -34.81 11.97 -20.62
C GLU A 93 -33.58 12.80 -20.30
N ASN A 94 -32.71 12.29 -19.43
CA ASN A 94 -31.53 12.98 -18.90
C ASN A 94 -31.82 14.26 -18.08
N VAL A 95 -33.09 14.61 -17.84
CA VAL A 95 -33.49 15.81 -17.06
C VAL A 95 -34.13 15.44 -15.73
N LYS A 96 -35.02 14.43 -15.72
CA LYS A 96 -35.74 14.03 -14.51
C LYS A 96 -35.80 12.52 -14.35
N GLN A 97 -35.11 12.00 -13.36
CA GLN A 97 -35.14 10.58 -13.05
C GLN A 97 -36.48 10.12 -12.43
N LEU A 98 -36.82 8.86 -12.66
CA LEU A 98 -37.88 8.16 -11.93
C LEU A 98 -37.32 7.77 -10.56
N GLN A 99 -37.82 8.39 -9.51
CA GLN A 99 -37.44 8.07 -8.14
C GLN A 99 -38.43 7.11 -7.50
N PRO A 100 -38.02 6.20 -6.59
CA PRO A 100 -38.92 5.19 -6.04
C PRO A 100 -40.04 5.79 -5.19
N TYR A 101 -39.77 6.60 -4.19
CA TYR A 101 -40.81 7.23 -3.34
C TYR A 101 -40.29 8.48 -2.62
N SER A 102 -39.01 8.76 -2.70
CA SER A 102 -38.38 9.89 -2.02
C SER A 102 -37.34 10.57 -2.89
N SER A 103 -37.23 11.89 -2.76
CA SER A 103 -36.28 12.71 -3.51
C SER A 103 -34.81 12.50 -3.09
N PHE A 104 -34.54 11.88 -1.94
CA PHE A 104 -33.18 11.62 -1.49
C PHE A 104 -32.65 10.23 -1.90
N ILE A 105 -33.50 9.38 -2.50
CA ILE A 105 -33.11 8.07 -3.03
C ILE A 105 -33.14 8.14 -4.55
N GLY A 106 -31.97 7.92 -5.15
CA GLY A 106 -31.83 7.88 -6.61
C GLY A 106 -32.39 6.60 -7.21
N ASN A 107 -32.71 6.66 -8.50
CA ASN A 107 -33.04 5.50 -9.31
C ASN A 107 -31.79 4.58 -9.40
N PRO A 108 -31.90 3.27 -9.05
CA PRO A 108 -30.73 2.37 -9.06
C PRO A 108 -30.11 2.22 -10.46
N TYR A 109 -30.87 2.31 -11.51
CA TYR A 109 -30.34 2.26 -12.89
C TYR A 109 -29.63 3.56 -13.28
N VAL A 110 -30.08 4.72 -12.81
CA VAL A 110 -29.37 5.99 -12.99
C VAL A 110 -28.05 5.95 -12.22
N ILE A 111 -28.03 5.39 -11.00
CA ILE A 111 -26.81 5.22 -10.22
C ILE A 111 -25.80 4.32 -10.95
N LEU A 112 -26.26 3.26 -11.62
CA LEU A 112 -25.39 2.28 -12.29
C LEU A 112 -24.92 2.70 -13.66
N TYR A 113 -25.74 3.44 -14.42
CA TYR A 113 -25.49 3.68 -15.84
C TYR A 113 -25.22 5.15 -16.19
N GLU A 114 -25.54 6.09 -15.29
CA GLU A 114 -25.38 7.52 -15.53
C GLU A 114 -24.46 8.21 -14.48
N SER A 115 -24.51 7.75 -13.22
CA SER A 115 -23.63 8.29 -12.16
C SER A 115 -22.29 7.54 -12.14
N GLU A 116 -21.56 7.62 -13.25
CA GLU A 116 -20.37 6.83 -13.52
C GLU A 116 -19.07 7.46 -13.01
N ASN A 117 -18.08 6.61 -12.76
CA ASN A 117 -16.72 6.99 -12.42
C ASN A 117 -15.71 6.18 -13.28
N PRO A 118 -15.62 6.45 -14.59
CA PRO A 118 -14.68 5.76 -15.46
C PRO A 118 -13.23 6.15 -15.19
N SER A 119 -12.30 5.22 -15.46
CA SER A 119 -10.87 5.47 -15.32
C SER A 119 -10.08 4.67 -16.38
N GLU A 120 -9.06 5.31 -16.95
CA GLU A 120 -8.08 4.69 -17.82
C GLU A 120 -6.68 4.92 -17.22
N LYS A 121 -5.97 3.83 -16.93
CA LYS A 121 -4.65 3.89 -16.30
C LYS A 121 -3.61 3.16 -17.14
N HIS A 122 -2.52 3.87 -17.44
CA HIS A 122 -1.29 3.34 -17.99
C HIS A 122 -0.25 3.28 -16.88
N SER A 123 0.39 2.14 -16.68
CA SER A 123 1.47 2.00 -15.70
C SER A 123 2.62 1.18 -16.26
N ASN A 124 3.82 1.55 -15.86
CA ASN A 124 5.04 0.83 -16.22
C ASN A 124 5.89 0.62 -14.96
N VAL A 125 6.38 -0.60 -14.81
CA VAL A 125 7.39 -0.96 -13.80
C VAL A 125 8.56 -1.57 -14.55
N SER A 126 9.69 -0.86 -14.52
CA SER A 126 10.91 -1.28 -15.21
C SER A 126 12.10 -1.28 -14.28
N SER A 127 13.01 -2.21 -14.47
CA SER A 127 14.28 -2.24 -13.74
C SER A 127 15.40 -2.77 -14.61
N ILE A 128 16.58 -2.23 -14.37
CA ILE A 128 17.85 -2.72 -14.93
C ILE A 128 18.83 -2.93 -13.80
N SER A 129 19.57 -4.03 -13.84
CA SER A 129 20.67 -4.26 -12.92
C SER A 129 21.91 -4.81 -13.63
N ALA A 130 23.06 -4.39 -13.17
CA ALA A 130 24.35 -4.93 -13.58
C ALA A 130 25.02 -5.54 -12.35
N ASN A 131 25.41 -6.81 -12.45
CA ASN A 131 26.08 -7.57 -11.40
C ASN A 131 27.47 -7.90 -11.91
N LEU A 132 28.48 -7.38 -11.23
CA LEU A 132 29.88 -7.56 -11.55
C LEU A 132 30.53 -8.46 -10.48
N ARG A 133 30.99 -9.63 -10.89
CA ARG A 133 31.86 -10.47 -10.07
C ARG A 133 33.30 -9.95 -10.20
N ILE A 134 33.81 -9.32 -9.16
CA ILE A 134 35.16 -8.76 -9.15
C ILE A 134 36.19 -9.91 -9.05
N ASN A 135 35.93 -10.84 -8.12
CA ASN A 135 36.71 -12.07 -7.95
C ASN A 135 35.85 -13.15 -7.24
N SER A 136 36.48 -14.18 -6.69
CA SER A 136 35.78 -15.28 -6.00
C SER A 136 35.14 -14.86 -4.66
N LYS A 137 35.47 -13.69 -4.12
CA LYS A 137 35.01 -13.21 -2.81
C LYS A 137 34.24 -11.93 -2.86
N PHE A 138 34.30 -11.16 -3.94
CA PHE A 138 33.73 -9.83 -4.04
C PHE A 138 32.82 -9.69 -5.24
N ASP A 139 31.62 -9.22 -5.00
CA ASP A 139 30.63 -8.83 -6.02
C ASP A 139 30.22 -7.36 -5.85
N PHE A 140 29.92 -6.73 -6.96
CA PHE A 140 29.32 -5.39 -7.00
C PHE A 140 28.07 -5.41 -7.86
N MET A 141 27.02 -4.81 -7.33
CA MET A 141 25.76 -4.65 -8.05
C MET A 141 25.37 -3.18 -8.11
N ILE A 142 24.91 -2.73 -9.26
CA ILE A 142 24.15 -1.49 -9.41
C ILE A 142 22.79 -1.82 -10.00
N ARG A 143 21.74 -1.21 -9.47
CA ARG A 143 20.37 -1.39 -9.94
C ARG A 143 19.64 -0.07 -9.96
N SER A 144 18.84 0.15 -11.02
CA SER A 144 17.87 1.25 -11.06
C SER A 144 16.53 0.68 -11.51
N GLY A 145 15.47 1.12 -10.82
CA GLY A 145 14.09 0.76 -11.12
C GLY A 145 13.20 1.98 -11.10
N ILE A 146 12.29 2.03 -12.06
CA ILE A 146 11.27 3.08 -12.15
C ILE A 146 9.88 2.44 -12.17
N GLN A 147 8.99 2.99 -11.36
CA GLN A 147 7.56 2.78 -11.46
C GLN A 147 6.93 4.10 -11.84
N LEU A 148 6.13 4.11 -12.89
CA LEU A 148 5.39 5.30 -13.31
C LEU A 148 3.96 4.95 -13.66
N SER A 149 3.03 5.88 -13.47
CA SER A 149 1.67 5.73 -13.93
C SER A 149 1.05 7.05 -14.37
N ALA A 150 0.19 6.96 -15.39
CA ALA A 150 -0.70 8.02 -15.84
C ALA A 150 -2.13 7.50 -15.73
N ASP A 151 -2.94 8.16 -14.89
CA ASP A 151 -4.31 7.76 -14.58
C ASP A 151 -5.27 8.91 -14.94
N GLN A 152 -6.14 8.67 -15.91
CA GLN A 152 -7.21 9.59 -16.30
C GLN A 152 -8.51 9.10 -15.70
N ARG A 153 -9.16 9.97 -14.92
CA ARG A 153 -10.39 9.67 -14.20
C ARG A 153 -11.45 10.69 -14.57
N GLU A 154 -12.66 10.22 -14.69
CA GLU A 154 -13.82 11.09 -14.85
C GLU A 154 -14.88 10.77 -13.81
N GLN A 155 -15.74 11.73 -13.55
CA GLN A 155 -16.89 11.61 -12.67
C GLN A 155 -18.08 12.25 -13.36
N HIS A 156 -19.08 11.44 -13.67
CA HIS A 156 -20.32 11.86 -14.33
C HIS A 156 -21.45 11.83 -13.29
N ARG A 157 -22.23 12.91 -13.22
CA ARG A 157 -23.48 12.94 -12.48
C ARG A 157 -24.51 13.63 -13.36
N PRO A 158 -25.63 12.95 -13.67
CA PRO A 158 -26.63 13.50 -14.54
C PRO A 158 -27.41 14.65 -13.88
N ILE A 159 -28.12 15.43 -14.64
CA ILE A 159 -29.14 16.33 -14.09
C ILE A 159 -30.17 15.46 -13.38
N SER A 160 -30.71 15.95 -12.26
CA SER A 160 -31.56 15.19 -11.31
C SER A 160 -30.83 14.16 -10.44
N ASP A 161 -29.47 14.15 -10.43
CA ASP A 161 -28.71 13.41 -9.42
C ASP A 161 -29.11 13.89 -8.01
N VAL A 162 -29.15 12.96 -7.05
CA VAL A 162 -29.63 13.26 -5.68
C VAL A 162 -28.69 14.19 -4.89
N VAL A 163 -27.43 14.30 -5.30
CA VAL A 163 -26.42 15.18 -4.68
C VAL A 163 -26.18 16.40 -5.57
N PHE A 164 -26.08 16.19 -6.87
CA PHE A 164 -25.80 17.21 -7.88
C PHE A 164 -27.01 17.43 -8.77
N GLY A 165 -28.10 18.00 -8.23
CA GLY A 165 -29.40 18.13 -8.91
C GLY A 165 -29.36 18.78 -10.30
N ASN A 166 -28.39 19.66 -10.56
CA ASN A 166 -28.15 20.28 -11.86
C ASN A 166 -27.06 19.59 -12.69
N GLY A 167 -26.62 18.40 -12.26
CA GLY A 167 -25.54 17.65 -12.91
C GLY A 167 -24.14 18.10 -12.46
N PHE A 168 -23.18 17.24 -12.72
CA PHE A 168 -21.78 17.47 -12.38
C PHE A 168 -20.86 16.68 -13.31
N PHE A 169 -19.75 17.30 -13.67
CA PHE A 169 -18.67 16.63 -14.37
C PHE A 169 -17.32 17.00 -13.78
N LYS A 170 -16.46 16.02 -13.58
CA LYS A 170 -15.07 16.20 -13.17
C LYS A 170 -14.15 15.36 -14.04
N LYS A 171 -13.05 15.98 -14.47
CA LYS A 171 -11.92 15.29 -15.10
C LYS A 171 -10.67 15.47 -14.25
N GLN A 172 -9.93 14.38 -14.07
CA GLN A 172 -8.73 14.35 -13.25
C GLN A 172 -7.64 13.57 -13.97
N ASN A 173 -6.49 14.20 -14.14
CA ASN A 173 -5.29 13.56 -14.65
C ASN A 173 -4.28 13.45 -13.51
N VAL A 174 -3.79 12.25 -13.25
CA VAL A 174 -2.78 11.97 -12.23
C VAL A 174 -1.58 11.37 -12.92
N PHE A 175 -0.42 11.95 -12.70
CA PHE A 175 0.86 11.37 -13.10
C PHE A 175 1.71 11.17 -11.84
N ASP A 176 2.16 9.94 -11.62
CA ASP A 176 3.03 9.59 -10.52
C ASP A 176 4.21 8.74 -10.99
N TYR A 177 5.36 8.96 -10.37
CA TYR A 177 6.50 8.08 -10.55
C TYR A 177 7.29 7.92 -9.25
N GLU A 178 7.95 6.78 -9.15
CA GLU A 178 8.96 6.47 -8.14
C GLU A 178 10.19 5.90 -8.84
N LEU A 179 11.35 6.54 -8.64
CA LEU A 179 12.65 6.09 -9.11
C LEU A 179 13.47 5.62 -7.92
N ASN A 180 13.93 4.39 -7.97
CA ASN A 180 14.83 3.80 -6.97
C ASN A 180 16.13 3.38 -7.64
N SER A 181 17.26 3.84 -7.11
CA SER A 181 18.59 3.43 -7.57
C SER A 181 19.41 3.00 -6.38
N ASP A 182 20.05 1.85 -6.48
CA ASP A 182 20.91 1.32 -5.43
C ASP A 182 22.21 0.74 -5.98
N ALA A 183 23.25 0.80 -5.16
CA ALA A 183 24.54 0.17 -5.37
C ALA A 183 24.88 -0.66 -4.14
N LEU A 184 25.37 -1.87 -4.36
CA LEU A 184 25.67 -2.84 -3.30
C LEU A 184 27.01 -3.50 -3.57
N PHE A 185 27.89 -3.45 -2.59
CA PHE A 185 29.13 -4.18 -2.55
C PHE A 185 29.02 -5.34 -1.58
N THR A 186 29.34 -6.56 -2.03
CA THR A 186 29.18 -7.80 -1.27
C THR A 186 30.52 -8.52 -1.16
N TYR A 187 30.86 -8.93 0.05
CA TYR A 187 31.92 -9.87 0.38
C TYR A 187 31.31 -11.19 0.82
N HIS A 188 31.83 -12.30 0.29
CA HIS A 188 31.45 -13.63 0.75
C HIS A 188 32.68 -14.55 0.79
N ASP A 189 32.77 -15.31 1.88
CA ASP A 189 33.87 -16.26 2.10
C ASP A 189 33.43 -17.45 2.95
N SER A 190 34.15 -18.55 2.81
CA SER A 190 33.98 -19.77 3.60
C SER A 190 35.33 -20.16 4.18
N PHE A 191 35.41 -20.13 5.49
CA PHE A 191 36.66 -20.41 6.24
C PHE A 191 36.77 -21.88 6.62
N ALA A 192 38.03 -22.37 6.74
CA ALA A 192 38.29 -23.77 7.05
C ALA A 192 37.72 -24.26 8.40
N ASN A 193 37.46 -23.35 9.35
CA ASN A 193 36.82 -23.67 10.63
C ASN A 193 35.30 -23.88 10.55
N GLY A 194 34.71 -23.82 9.33
CA GLY A 194 33.29 -23.98 9.08
C GLY A 194 32.46 -22.69 9.24
N LEU A 195 33.10 -21.53 9.39
CA LEU A 195 32.45 -20.24 9.36
C LEU A 195 32.23 -19.78 7.91
N ARG A 196 31.02 -19.45 7.55
CA ARG A 196 30.69 -18.73 6.30
C ARG A 196 30.23 -17.33 6.64
N VAL A 197 30.70 -16.35 5.87
CA VAL A 197 30.40 -14.94 6.01
C VAL A 197 29.88 -14.42 4.67
N ASN A 198 28.78 -13.70 4.71
CA ASN A 198 28.25 -12.92 3.60
C ASN A 198 27.92 -11.53 4.14
N ALA A 199 28.71 -10.52 3.77
CA ALA A 199 28.54 -9.16 4.24
C ALA A 199 28.40 -8.21 3.06
N SER A 200 27.41 -7.32 3.13
CA SER A 200 27.15 -6.33 2.09
C SER A 200 27.01 -4.95 2.68
N ALA A 201 27.49 -3.94 1.96
CA ALA A 201 27.25 -2.53 2.25
C ALA A 201 26.81 -1.81 0.98
N GLY A 202 25.86 -0.91 1.11
CA GLY A 202 25.29 -0.25 -0.03
C GLY A 202 24.59 1.06 0.28
N GLY A 203 24.19 1.77 -0.78
CA GLY A 203 23.42 2.99 -0.70
C GLY A 203 22.23 2.93 -1.65
N ASN A 204 21.15 3.59 -1.27
CA ASN A 204 19.94 3.71 -2.06
C ASN A 204 19.53 5.18 -2.18
N MET A 205 19.03 5.58 -3.34
CA MET A 205 18.41 6.87 -3.60
C MET A 205 17.01 6.62 -4.16
N MET A 206 16.00 7.14 -3.47
CA MET A 206 14.61 7.10 -3.91
C MET A 206 14.12 8.53 -4.18
N GLN A 207 13.42 8.70 -5.30
CA GLN A 207 12.70 9.92 -5.66
C GLN A 207 11.28 9.57 -6.06
N GLN A 208 10.32 10.27 -5.49
CA GLN A 208 8.91 10.12 -5.79
C GLN A 208 8.31 11.47 -6.16
N SER A 209 7.45 11.48 -7.18
CA SER A 209 6.66 12.63 -7.58
C SER A 209 5.24 12.21 -7.87
N TYR A 210 4.31 12.99 -7.39
CA TYR A 210 2.88 12.89 -7.67
C TYR A 210 2.42 14.25 -8.19
N ASP A 211 1.78 14.28 -9.35
CA ASP A 211 1.20 15.46 -9.99
C ASP A 211 -0.23 15.19 -10.39
N MET A 212 -1.15 16.00 -9.91
CA MET A 212 -2.56 15.89 -10.20
C MET A 212 -3.12 17.24 -10.66
N LEU A 213 -3.77 17.22 -11.83
CA LEU A 213 -4.64 18.27 -12.32
C LEU A 213 -6.08 17.79 -12.36
N ALA A 214 -6.97 18.43 -11.64
CA ALA A 214 -8.40 18.17 -11.67
C ALA A 214 -9.16 19.44 -12.06
N ALA A 215 -10.18 19.27 -12.88
CA ALA A 215 -11.13 20.32 -13.21
C ALA A 215 -12.55 19.79 -13.08
N SER A 216 -13.47 20.59 -12.53
CA SER A 216 -14.86 20.19 -12.32
C SER A 216 -15.83 21.33 -12.58
N VAL A 217 -17.02 21.00 -13.06
CA VAL A 217 -18.15 21.92 -13.23
C VAL A 217 -19.36 21.37 -12.47
N VAL A 218 -20.07 22.27 -11.79
CA VAL A 218 -21.36 22.01 -11.15
C VAL A 218 -22.44 22.68 -11.99
N GLY A 219 -23.44 21.90 -12.39
CA GLY A 219 -24.47 22.33 -13.34
C GLY A 219 -24.05 22.12 -14.81
N LEU A 220 -24.86 21.41 -15.54
CA LEU A 220 -24.69 21.12 -16.98
C LEU A 220 -25.73 21.87 -17.79
N ILE A 221 -25.31 22.50 -18.89
CA ILE A 221 -26.22 23.23 -19.82
C ILE A 221 -27.03 22.22 -20.60
N THR A 222 -26.36 21.26 -21.23
CA THR A 222 -27.01 20.23 -22.06
C THR A 222 -27.02 18.91 -21.27
N PRO A 223 -28.19 18.34 -21.01
CA PRO A 223 -28.34 17.05 -20.34
C PRO A 223 -27.61 15.93 -21.08
N GLY A 224 -27.01 14.99 -20.33
CA GLY A 224 -26.30 13.83 -20.89
C GLY A 224 -24.93 14.13 -21.54
N VAL A 225 -24.47 15.39 -21.54
CA VAL A 225 -23.18 15.78 -22.12
C VAL A 225 -22.18 16.08 -21.01
N TYR A 226 -21.25 15.14 -20.76
CA TYR A 226 -20.25 15.24 -19.71
C TYR A 226 -18.95 15.82 -20.26
N LYS A 227 -18.83 17.15 -20.26
CA LYS A 227 -17.66 17.92 -20.71
C LYS A 227 -17.50 19.16 -19.85
N LEU A 228 -16.27 19.60 -19.61
CA LEU A 228 -15.99 20.84 -18.87
C LEU A 228 -16.60 22.07 -19.55
N ALA A 229 -16.59 22.10 -20.89
CA ALA A 229 -17.20 23.20 -21.68
C ALA A 229 -18.73 23.23 -21.60
N ASN A 230 -19.38 22.19 -21.07
CA ASN A 230 -20.83 22.12 -20.88
C ASN A 230 -21.27 22.60 -19.48
N GLY A 231 -20.38 23.16 -18.69
CA GLY A 231 -20.71 23.73 -17.39
C GLY A 231 -21.42 25.06 -17.48
N VAL A 232 -22.37 25.32 -16.58
CA VAL A 232 -23.07 26.63 -16.47
C VAL A 232 -22.16 27.75 -15.96
N SER A 233 -21.00 27.38 -15.38
CA SER A 233 -19.98 28.29 -14.84
C SER A 233 -18.58 27.85 -15.26
N ASN A 234 -17.60 28.71 -15.05
CA ASN A 234 -16.19 28.35 -15.25
C ASN A 234 -15.80 27.16 -14.40
N PRO A 235 -14.96 26.23 -14.93
CA PRO A 235 -14.49 25.08 -14.17
C PRO A 235 -13.70 25.50 -12.92
N ASN A 236 -13.98 24.84 -11.81
CA ASN A 236 -13.10 24.86 -10.64
C ASN A 236 -11.89 23.98 -10.94
N VAL A 237 -10.68 24.53 -10.83
CA VAL A 237 -9.43 23.85 -11.15
C VAL A 237 -8.61 23.65 -9.86
N GLN A 238 -8.13 22.43 -9.66
CA GLN A 238 -7.28 22.03 -8.53
C GLN A 238 -6.00 21.38 -9.05
N THR A 239 -4.88 21.81 -8.50
CA THR A 239 -3.55 21.22 -8.72
C THR A 239 -2.99 20.69 -7.40
N VAL A 240 -2.41 19.50 -7.43
CA VAL A 240 -1.70 18.94 -6.27
C VAL A 240 -0.38 18.37 -6.74
N ILE A 241 0.71 18.91 -6.24
CA ILE A 241 2.07 18.45 -6.52
C ILE A 241 2.71 18.01 -5.21
N LYS A 242 3.20 16.75 -5.18
CA LYS A 242 3.92 16.19 -4.02
C LYS A 242 5.23 15.61 -4.50
N LYS A 243 6.33 15.98 -3.85
CA LYS A 243 7.67 15.45 -4.14
C LYS A 243 8.33 14.95 -2.87
N LYS A 244 8.96 13.79 -2.95
CA LYS A 244 9.66 13.15 -1.85
C LYS A 244 10.98 12.58 -2.35
N ALA A 245 12.01 12.69 -1.52
CA ALA A 245 13.30 12.02 -1.72
C ALA A 245 13.76 11.35 -0.43
N LEU A 246 14.34 10.17 -0.56
CA LEU A 246 14.92 9.40 0.53
C LEU A 246 16.29 8.88 0.09
N ASN A 247 17.33 9.23 0.81
CA ASN A 247 18.66 8.70 0.63
C ASN A 247 18.98 7.75 1.78
N SER A 248 19.69 6.67 1.50
CA SER A 248 19.95 5.66 2.51
C SER A 248 21.33 5.06 2.37
N LEU A 249 21.93 4.73 3.51
CA LEU A 249 23.08 3.84 3.59
C LEU A 249 22.69 2.63 4.43
N TYR A 250 23.11 1.46 4.02
CA TYR A 250 22.75 0.23 4.72
C TYR A 250 23.86 -0.82 4.62
N PHE A 251 23.87 -1.71 5.60
CA PHE A 251 24.70 -2.90 5.59
C PHE A 251 23.92 -4.12 6.04
N THR A 252 24.36 -5.28 5.61
CA THR A 252 23.89 -6.59 6.06
C THR A 252 25.09 -7.50 6.28
N ALA A 253 25.04 -8.33 7.29
CA ALA A 253 26.06 -9.34 7.55
C ALA A 253 25.39 -10.63 8.02
N ASN A 254 25.60 -11.70 7.26
CA ASN A 254 25.09 -13.03 7.55
C ASN A 254 26.27 -13.94 7.90
N PHE A 255 26.21 -14.56 9.06
CA PHE A 255 27.19 -15.52 9.55
C PHE A 255 26.52 -16.87 9.70
N SER A 256 27.15 -17.92 9.18
CA SER A 256 26.73 -19.30 9.38
C SER A 256 27.91 -20.11 9.88
N TYR A 257 27.72 -20.76 11.02
CA TYR A 257 28.75 -21.62 11.59
C TYR A 257 28.34 -23.08 11.52
N LYS A 258 29.05 -23.84 10.70
CA LYS A 258 28.88 -25.31 10.49
C LYS A 258 27.44 -25.72 10.21
N ASP A 259 26.62 -24.84 9.59
CA ASP A 259 25.18 -25.03 9.38
C ASP A 259 24.34 -25.27 10.67
N LYS A 260 24.90 -24.97 11.82
CA LYS A 260 24.31 -25.18 13.17
C LYS A 260 23.78 -23.89 13.77
N LEU A 261 24.49 -22.79 13.56
CA LEU A 261 24.18 -21.46 14.11
C LEU A 261 24.22 -20.43 12.99
N PHE A 262 23.20 -19.60 12.96
CA PHE A 262 23.06 -18.50 12.00
C PHE A 262 22.85 -17.20 12.76
N LEU A 263 23.57 -16.17 12.36
CA LEU A 263 23.44 -14.81 12.88
C LEU A 263 23.33 -13.85 11.70
N ASP A 264 22.26 -13.08 11.68
CA ASP A 264 22.03 -12.01 10.72
C ASP A 264 22.01 -10.67 11.43
N VAL A 265 22.81 -9.72 10.96
CA VAL A 265 22.88 -8.36 11.47
C VAL A 265 22.64 -7.40 10.33
N THR A 266 21.74 -6.44 10.51
CA THR A 266 21.51 -5.39 9.53
C THR A 266 21.47 -4.03 10.20
N GLY A 267 21.81 -3.00 9.45
CA GLY A 267 21.63 -1.63 9.87
C GLY A 267 21.37 -0.75 8.66
N ARG A 268 20.48 0.21 8.83
CA ARG A 268 20.16 1.18 7.81
C ARG A 268 19.97 2.57 8.42
N ASN A 269 20.52 3.56 7.75
CA ASN A 269 20.27 4.96 8.05
C ASN A 269 19.61 5.61 6.86
N ASP A 270 18.47 6.25 7.09
CA ASP A 270 17.72 6.99 6.09
C ASP A 270 17.78 8.49 6.36
N TRP A 271 17.82 9.27 5.28
CA TRP A 271 17.67 10.73 5.27
C TRP A 271 16.46 11.10 4.41
N SER A 272 15.37 11.51 5.07
CA SER A 272 14.12 11.85 4.39
C SER A 272 13.95 13.34 4.17
N SER A 273 13.48 13.72 2.98
CA SER A 273 13.12 15.11 2.65
C SER A 273 11.81 15.56 3.31
N THR A 274 11.02 14.66 3.88
CA THR A 274 9.71 14.95 4.49
C THR A 274 9.82 15.31 5.96
N LEU A 275 10.99 15.11 6.57
CA LEU A 275 11.28 15.43 7.95
C LEU A 275 12.13 16.71 8.07
N PRO A 276 12.06 17.42 9.21
CA PRO A 276 12.86 18.59 9.47
C PRO A 276 14.35 18.25 9.51
N LYS A 277 15.22 19.24 9.22
CA LYS A 277 16.67 19.03 9.17
C LYS A 277 17.25 18.39 10.43
N SER A 278 16.70 18.71 11.60
CA SER A 278 17.09 18.16 12.91
C SER A 278 16.83 16.66 13.05
N ASN A 279 15.77 16.14 12.41
CA ASN A 279 15.27 14.78 12.61
C ASN A 279 15.19 13.96 11.30
N ARG A 280 15.72 14.48 10.18
CA ARG A 280 15.63 13.80 8.87
C ARG A 280 16.46 12.52 8.77
N SER A 281 17.46 12.36 9.66
CA SER A 281 18.34 11.20 9.70
C SER A 281 17.91 10.28 10.82
N PHE A 282 17.63 9.01 10.49
CA PHE A 282 17.24 8.01 11.47
C PHE A 282 17.84 6.66 11.12
N PHE A 283 18.47 6.05 12.14
CA PHE A 283 19.11 4.74 12.05
C PHE A 283 18.23 3.67 12.70
N TYR A 284 18.16 2.50 12.06
CA TYR A 284 17.44 1.35 12.59
C TYR A 284 18.18 0.04 12.30
N PRO A 285 18.55 -0.70 13.36
CA PRO A 285 19.23 -2.00 13.28
C PRO A 285 18.26 -3.17 13.30
N SER A 286 18.74 -4.33 12.85
CA SER A 286 18.15 -5.61 13.21
C SER A 286 19.21 -6.67 13.50
N VAL A 287 18.86 -7.61 14.38
CA VAL A 287 19.64 -8.79 14.69
C VAL A 287 18.71 -10.00 14.74
N SER A 288 19.06 -11.06 14.06
CA SER A 288 18.39 -12.34 14.21
C SER A 288 19.38 -13.46 14.45
N VAL A 289 19.00 -14.41 15.29
CA VAL A 289 19.79 -15.61 15.57
C VAL A 289 18.89 -16.83 15.41
N SER A 290 19.44 -17.89 14.80
CA SER A 290 18.78 -19.18 14.79
C SER A 290 19.78 -20.33 14.94
N ALA A 291 19.35 -21.39 15.63
CA ALA A 291 20.16 -22.56 15.91
C ALA A 291 19.42 -23.85 15.57
N VAL A 292 20.09 -24.76 14.88
CA VAL A 292 19.61 -26.11 14.58
C VAL A 292 20.03 -27.02 15.74
N MET A 293 19.11 -27.33 16.64
CA MET A 293 19.37 -28.01 17.89
C MET A 293 19.85 -29.46 17.71
N ASN A 294 19.41 -30.11 16.62
CA ASN A 294 19.89 -31.47 16.25
C ASN A 294 21.41 -31.55 16.07
N GLU A 295 22.05 -30.44 15.73
CA GLU A 295 23.46 -30.36 15.49
C GLU A 295 24.30 -30.13 16.79
N TRP A 296 23.60 -29.77 17.88
CA TRP A 296 24.23 -29.50 19.19
C TRP A 296 23.96 -30.60 20.19
N PHE A 297 22.79 -31.30 20.06
CA PHE A 297 22.36 -32.32 21.01
C PHE A 297 21.96 -33.58 20.24
N THR A 298 22.21 -34.75 20.83
CA THR A 298 21.67 -36.01 20.33
C THR A 298 20.20 -36.07 20.71
N LEU A 299 19.32 -35.76 19.77
CA LEU A 299 17.89 -35.85 19.97
C LEU A 299 17.38 -37.25 19.60
N PRO A 300 16.22 -37.69 20.14
CA PRO A 300 15.59 -38.94 19.74
C PRO A 300 15.38 -39.02 18.22
N GLU A 301 15.54 -40.23 17.65
CA GLU A 301 15.44 -40.47 16.19
C GLU A 301 14.10 -40.01 15.58
N GLN A 302 13.05 -39.95 16.41
CA GLN A 302 11.73 -39.45 16.00
C GLN A 302 11.74 -37.95 15.67
N ILE A 303 12.71 -37.16 16.18
CA ILE A 303 12.83 -35.73 15.96
C ILE A 303 13.72 -35.50 14.73
N SER A 304 13.07 -35.14 13.62
CA SER A 304 13.75 -34.89 12.35
C SER A 304 14.41 -33.50 12.31
N LEU A 305 13.82 -32.51 12.98
CA LEU A 305 14.36 -31.15 13.08
C LEU A 305 13.83 -30.46 14.34
N LEU A 306 14.70 -29.78 15.03
CA LEU A 306 14.36 -28.75 16.01
C LEU A 306 15.24 -27.52 15.75
N LYS A 307 14.64 -26.47 15.21
CA LYS A 307 15.30 -25.17 14.98
C LYS A 307 14.63 -24.14 15.88
N VAL A 308 15.42 -23.39 16.63
CA VAL A 308 14.94 -22.25 17.42
C VAL A 308 15.43 -20.96 16.79
N ARG A 309 14.62 -19.89 16.89
CA ARG A 309 14.95 -18.57 16.35
C ARG A 309 14.51 -17.44 17.26
N GLY A 310 15.26 -16.34 17.21
CA GLY A 310 14.87 -15.10 17.87
C GLY A 310 15.39 -13.92 17.11
N SER A 311 14.63 -12.82 17.08
CA SER A 311 15.01 -11.59 16.39
C SER A 311 14.57 -10.35 17.13
N LEU A 312 15.35 -9.29 16.94
CA LEU A 312 15.05 -7.91 17.29
C LEU A 312 15.24 -7.08 16.05
N ALA A 313 14.21 -6.37 15.63
CA ALA A 313 14.29 -5.48 14.47
C ALA A 313 13.67 -4.13 14.78
N GLN A 314 14.28 -3.06 14.27
CA GLN A 314 13.65 -1.74 14.22
C GLN A 314 13.41 -1.34 12.78
N VAL A 315 12.32 -0.59 12.55
CA VAL A 315 11.98 0.02 11.26
C VAL A 315 11.57 1.46 11.51
N GLY A 316 12.18 2.38 10.77
CA GLY A 316 11.78 3.78 10.76
C GLY A 316 10.79 4.05 9.62
N ASN A 317 9.85 4.96 9.85
CA ASN A 317 8.95 5.47 8.85
C ASN A 317 8.87 6.99 8.94
N ASP A 318 8.86 7.65 7.78
CA ASP A 318 8.69 9.09 7.66
C ASP A 318 7.21 9.46 7.40
N THR A 319 6.94 10.67 6.95
CA THR A 319 5.58 11.17 6.69
C THR A 319 5.37 11.55 5.22
N ASP A 320 4.15 11.98 4.90
CA ASP A 320 3.87 12.65 3.63
C ASP A 320 4.64 13.97 3.51
N PRO A 321 4.95 14.44 2.26
CA PRO A 321 5.58 15.73 2.04
C PRO A 321 4.77 16.90 2.60
N TYR A 322 5.50 17.98 2.95
CA TYR A 322 4.94 19.29 3.30
C TYR A 322 4.12 19.36 4.60
N LYS A 323 4.40 18.45 5.55
CA LYS A 323 3.78 18.48 6.88
C LYS A 323 4.58 19.22 7.95
N THR A 324 5.77 19.70 7.62
CA THR A 324 6.69 20.37 8.57
C THR A 324 6.55 21.87 8.64
N SER A 325 5.84 22.49 7.68
CA SER A 325 5.68 23.92 7.61
C SER A 325 4.27 24.29 7.14
N PRO A 326 3.68 25.38 7.66
CA PRO A 326 2.39 25.86 7.19
C PRO A 326 2.50 26.38 5.76
N TYR A 327 1.50 26.11 4.96
CA TYR A 327 1.32 26.65 3.62
C TYR A 327 -0.01 27.42 3.59
N TYR A 328 0.02 28.56 2.92
CA TYR A 328 -1.21 29.31 2.67
C TYR A 328 -1.94 28.73 1.47
N GLY A 329 -3.25 28.57 1.61
CA GLY A 329 -4.13 28.22 0.49
C GLY A 329 -4.45 29.46 -0.36
N THR A 330 -4.90 29.24 -1.59
CA THR A 330 -5.46 30.29 -2.45
C THR A 330 -6.84 30.68 -1.94
N SER A 331 -7.13 31.99 -1.94
CA SER A 331 -8.45 32.53 -1.59
C SER A 331 -9.23 32.90 -2.85
N ASP A 332 -10.57 32.93 -2.73
CA ASP A 332 -11.45 33.44 -3.77
C ASP A 332 -11.33 34.97 -3.97
N PHE A 333 -10.70 35.68 -3.02
CA PHE A 333 -10.42 37.10 -3.13
C PHE A 333 -9.05 37.34 -3.77
N PRO A 334 -8.96 38.12 -4.85
CA PRO A 334 -7.69 38.45 -5.50
C PRO A 334 -6.69 39.06 -4.52
N GLY A 335 -5.44 38.57 -4.54
CA GLY A 335 -4.36 39.07 -3.69
C GLY A 335 -4.42 38.62 -2.21
N SER A 336 -5.31 37.74 -1.86
CA SER A 336 -5.43 37.17 -0.50
C SER A 336 -5.09 35.68 -0.47
N VAL A 337 -4.80 35.19 0.73
CA VAL A 337 -4.49 33.78 1.02
C VAL A 337 -5.29 33.28 2.18
N ILE A 338 -5.52 31.97 2.22
CA ILE A 338 -6.20 31.28 3.32
C ILE A 338 -5.14 30.69 4.25
N VAL A 339 -5.22 31.03 5.53
CA VAL A 339 -4.41 30.37 6.58
C VAL A 339 -4.86 28.91 6.72
N SER A 340 -3.88 27.99 6.80
CA SER A 340 -4.19 26.58 7.04
C SER A 340 -4.92 26.39 8.38
N SER A 341 -5.99 25.62 8.36
CA SER A 341 -6.67 25.16 9.58
C SER A 341 -5.92 24.04 10.31
N THR A 342 -4.78 23.59 9.77
CA THR A 342 -3.92 22.58 10.38
C THR A 342 -2.69 23.23 11.01
N LEU A 343 -2.48 22.96 12.29
CA LEU A 343 -1.23 23.31 12.98
C LEU A 343 -0.18 22.25 12.63
N TYR A 344 0.88 22.67 11.92
CA TYR A 344 1.97 21.79 11.52
C TYR A 344 3.04 21.72 12.60
N ASN A 345 3.69 20.54 12.73
CA ASN A 345 4.78 20.35 13.66
C ASN A 345 6.14 20.58 12.97
N GLN A 346 6.91 21.53 13.45
CA GLN A 346 8.25 21.83 12.91
C GLN A 346 9.33 20.85 13.40
N ASP A 347 9.04 20.06 14.46
CA ASP A 347 9.98 19.14 15.11
C ASP A 347 9.59 17.67 14.91
N PHE A 348 8.98 17.34 13.78
CA PHE A 348 8.61 15.96 13.46
C PHE A 348 9.77 14.99 13.65
N LYS A 349 9.49 13.90 14.36
CA LYS A 349 10.36 12.74 14.48
C LYS A 349 9.85 11.61 13.60
N PRO A 350 10.73 10.72 13.09
CA PRO A 350 10.28 9.50 12.43
C PRO A 350 9.49 8.61 13.40
N GLU A 351 8.54 7.88 12.86
CA GLU A 351 7.93 6.77 13.58
C GLU A 351 8.96 5.65 13.70
N ILE A 352 9.05 5.02 14.86
CA ILE A 352 9.95 3.88 15.08
C ILE A 352 9.13 2.70 15.58
N SER A 353 9.11 1.64 14.79
CA SER A 353 8.54 0.35 15.15
C SER A 353 9.66 -0.59 15.59
N THR A 354 9.54 -1.14 16.80
CA THR A 354 10.46 -2.14 17.35
C THR A 354 9.73 -3.46 17.46
N ASN A 355 10.27 -4.49 16.83
CA ASN A 355 9.70 -5.83 16.79
C ASN A 355 10.63 -6.84 17.46
N TYR A 356 10.07 -7.66 18.34
CA TYR A 356 10.70 -8.80 18.98
C TYR A 356 9.97 -10.06 18.53
N GLU A 357 10.69 -11.01 17.99
CA GLU A 357 10.12 -12.29 17.57
C GLU A 357 10.93 -13.45 18.16
N THR A 358 10.23 -14.49 18.58
CA THR A 358 10.82 -15.76 18.94
C THR A 358 9.96 -16.91 18.46
N GLY A 359 10.58 -18.01 18.10
CA GLY A 359 9.85 -19.14 17.57
C GLY A 359 10.72 -20.38 17.40
N PHE A 360 10.07 -21.45 17.01
CA PHE A 360 10.73 -22.71 16.69
C PHE A 360 10.05 -23.41 15.51
N ASP A 361 10.85 -24.17 14.74
CA ASP A 361 10.38 -25.16 13.76
C ASP A 361 10.73 -26.54 14.30
N PHE A 362 9.74 -27.36 14.54
CA PHE A 362 9.84 -28.69 15.10
C PHE A 362 9.25 -29.71 14.15
N ARG A 363 10.03 -30.72 13.75
CA ARG A 363 9.60 -31.75 12.83
C ARG A 363 9.87 -33.14 13.40
N MET A 364 8.91 -34.04 13.24
CA MET A 364 8.94 -35.40 13.74
C MET A 364 8.61 -36.44 12.67
N PHE A 365 9.03 -37.69 12.95
CA PHE A 365 8.66 -38.89 12.17
C PHE A 365 9.00 -38.73 10.68
N HIS A 366 10.27 -38.39 10.37
CA HIS A 366 10.73 -38.14 9.00
C HIS A 366 9.92 -37.05 8.31
N ASN A 367 9.67 -35.92 9.01
CA ASN A 367 8.87 -34.78 8.56
C ASN A 367 7.38 -35.08 8.31
N ARG A 368 6.81 -36.13 8.91
CA ARG A 368 5.37 -36.38 8.83
C ARG A 368 4.54 -35.44 9.67
N ILE A 369 5.13 -34.92 10.75
CA ILE A 369 4.52 -33.89 11.60
C ILE A 369 5.51 -32.74 11.66
N GLY A 370 5.05 -31.53 11.29
CA GLY A 370 5.77 -30.28 11.40
C GLY A 370 4.96 -29.28 12.21
N LEU A 371 5.59 -28.61 13.17
CA LEU A 371 5.00 -27.55 13.96
C LEU A 371 5.91 -26.32 13.89
N ASP A 372 5.43 -25.25 13.26
CA ASP A 372 6.07 -23.92 13.35
C ASP A 372 5.27 -23.06 14.33
N PHE A 373 5.98 -22.49 15.29
CA PHE A 373 5.42 -21.57 16.28
C PHE A 373 6.19 -20.27 16.27
N THR A 374 5.46 -19.15 16.24
CA THR A 374 6.05 -17.81 16.39
C THR A 374 5.25 -17.00 17.40
N PHE A 375 5.94 -16.35 18.31
CA PHE A 375 5.44 -15.28 19.16
C PHE A 375 6.08 -13.98 18.70
N TYR A 376 5.29 -12.93 18.57
CA TYR A 376 5.78 -11.58 18.25
C TYR A 376 5.24 -10.53 19.20
N TYR A 377 6.05 -9.51 19.42
CA TYR A 377 5.73 -8.30 20.16
C TYR A 377 6.26 -7.10 19.39
N ASN A 378 5.36 -6.30 18.86
CA ASN A 378 5.69 -5.08 18.12
C ASN A 378 5.24 -3.85 18.91
N ARG A 379 6.07 -2.82 18.94
CA ARG A 379 5.78 -1.53 19.56
C ARG A 379 6.17 -0.40 18.62
N THR A 380 5.18 0.39 18.18
CA THR A 380 5.38 1.59 17.35
C THR A 380 5.24 2.83 18.22
N LYS A 381 6.28 3.68 18.20
CA LYS A 381 6.35 4.97 18.90
C LYS A 381 6.37 6.12 17.92
N ASN A 382 6.03 7.33 18.40
CA ASN A 382 6.03 8.57 17.65
C ASN A 382 5.12 8.52 16.41
N GLN A 383 3.97 7.85 16.51
CA GLN A 383 3.03 7.82 15.40
C GLN A 383 2.67 9.24 14.95
N ILE A 384 2.67 9.46 13.64
CA ILE A 384 2.32 10.74 13.06
C ILE A 384 0.83 10.73 12.74
N LEU A 385 0.06 11.52 13.47
CA LEU A 385 -1.39 11.61 13.33
C LEU A 385 -1.89 13.05 13.39
N ASP A 386 -3.05 13.28 12.78
CA ASP A 386 -3.77 14.53 12.88
C ASP A 386 -4.72 14.45 14.07
N ALA A 387 -4.40 15.14 15.17
CA ALA A 387 -5.24 15.25 16.35
C ALA A 387 -6.22 16.43 16.19
N PRO A 388 -7.52 16.25 16.48
CA PRO A 388 -8.46 17.37 16.49
C PRO A 388 -8.09 18.41 17.55
N MET A 389 -8.30 19.69 17.22
CA MET A 389 -8.08 20.82 18.10
C MET A 389 -9.37 21.60 18.29
N ASP A 390 -9.46 22.31 19.42
CA ASP A 390 -10.54 23.26 19.64
C ASP A 390 -10.44 24.40 18.60
N PRO A 391 -11.49 24.64 17.78
CA PRO A 391 -11.49 25.69 16.77
C PRO A 391 -11.22 27.10 17.32
N THR A 392 -11.42 27.35 18.61
CA THR A 392 -11.10 28.64 19.26
C THR A 392 -9.62 28.98 19.21
N THR A 393 -8.74 27.97 19.00
CA THR A 393 -7.30 28.17 18.78
C THR A 393 -6.96 28.72 17.38
N GLY A 394 -7.94 28.79 16.47
CA GLY A 394 -7.75 29.12 15.07
C GLY A 394 -7.37 27.92 14.18
N TYR A 395 -7.22 26.72 14.76
CA TYR A 395 -6.92 25.46 14.06
C TYR A 395 -7.99 24.43 14.34
N SER A 396 -8.31 23.60 13.36
CA SER A 396 -9.22 22.46 13.53
C SER A 396 -8.49 21.17 13.89
N LYS A 397 -7.20 21.08 13.60
CA LYS A 397 -6.35 19.93 13.89
C LYS A 397 -4.88 20.31 14.01
N ALA A 398 -4.13 19.50 14.76
CA ALA A 398 -2.68 19.54 14.82
C ALA A 398 -2.09 18.24 14.31
N THR A 399 -1.06 18.32 13.48
CA THR A 399 -0.29 17.13 13.08
C THR A 399 0.84 16.95 14.10
N ILE A 400 0.82 15.85 14.82
CA ILE A 400 1.73 15.60 15.95
C ILE A 400 2.40 14.24 15.85
N ASN A 401 3.56 14.10 16.49
CA ASN A 401 4.12 12.80 16.85
C ASN A 401 3.52 12.37 18.16
N SER A 402 2.66 11.39 18.13
CA SER A 402 1.96 10.98 19.32
C SER A 402 1.67 9.50 19.34
N GLY A 403 1.45 9.07 20.55
CA GLY A 403 0.99 7.73 20.78
C GLY A 403 2.06 6.65 20.72
N CYS A 404 1.70 5.57 21.34
CA CYS A 404 2.44 4.33 21.30
C CYS A 404 1.43 3.20 21.13
N VAL A 405 1.60 2.42 20.09
CA VAL A 405 0.73 1.26 19.81
C VAL A 405 1.55 -0.01 19.95
N ARG A 406 0.93 -1.02 20.55
CA ARG A 406 1.47 -2.36 20.70
C ARG A 406 0.64 -3.35 19.92
N ASN A 407 1.30 -4.21 19.16
CA ASN A 407 0.74 -5.44 18.62
C ASN A 407 1.50 -6.62 19.21
N ARG A 408 0.81 -7.63 19.71
CA ARG A 408 1.42 -8.88 20.12
C ARG A 408 0.55 -10.05 19.66
N GLY A 409 1.18 -11.16 19.38
CA GLY A 409 0.40 -12.30 18.93
C GLY A 409 1.20 -13.59 18.83
N TYR A 410 0.47 -14.62 18.45
CA TYR A 410 0.97 -15.96 18.22
C TYR A 410 0.56 -16.42 16.83
N GLU A 411 1.44 -17.15 16.18
CA GLU A 411 1.18 -17.82 14.91
C GLU A 411 1.61 -19.27 15.04
N ILE A 412 0.74 -20.19 14.63
CA ILE A 412 0.97 -21.62 14.68
C ILE A 412 0.62 -22.20 13.31
N GLN A 413 1.56 -22.97 12.76
CA GLN A 413 1.32 -23.82 11.61
C GLN A 413 1.62 -25.25 11.97
N LEU A 414 0.65 -26.13 11.77
CA LEU A 414 0.79 -27.57 11.94
C LEU A 414 0.62 -28.25 10.58
N ASP A 415 1.68 -28.89 10.13
CA ASP A 415 1.71 -29.70 8.91
C ASP A 415 1.71 -31.17 9.30
N VAL A 416 0.78 -31.95 8.77
CA VAL A 416 0.69 -33.39 9.03
C VAL A 416 0.56 -34.16 7.72
N THR A 417 1.28 -35.27 7.63
CA THR A 417 1.17 -36.26 6.55
C THR A 417 0.73 -37.60 7.12
N PRO A 418 -0.57 -37.77 7.45
CA PRO A 418 -1.06 -38.93 8.17
C PRO A 418 -0.88 -40.23 7.38
N VAL A 419 -1.07 -40.15 6.07
CA VAL A 419 -1.03 -41.33 5.18
C VAL A 419 0.00 -41.12 4.08
N VAL A 420 0.91 -42.07 3.97
CA VAL A 420 1.85 -42.18 2.84
C VAL A 420 1.84 -43.65 2.43
N SER A 421 1.36 -43.94 1.23
CA SER A 421 1.44 -45.22 0.58
C SER A 421 2.08 -45.06 -0.80
N ARG A 422 2.17 -46.18 -1.53
CA ARG A 422 2.75 -46.20 -2.89
C ARG A 422 1.99 -45.27 -3.86
N ASP A 423 0.65 -45.26 -3.76
CA ASP A 423 -0.24 -44.62 -4.73
C ASP A 423 -1.05 -43.46 -4.11
N PHE A 424 -0.89 -43.20 -2.81
CA PHE A 424 -1.67 -42.19 -2.10
C PHE A 424 -0.87 -41.49 -1.03
N ARG A 425 -0.89 -40.14 -1.06
CA ARG A 425 -0.31 -39.30 -0.03
C ARG A 425 -1.31 -38.23 0.39
N TRP A 426 -1.58 -38.15 1.70
CA TRP A 426 -2.44 -37.11 2.26
C TRP A 426 -1.62 -36.16 3.10
N ASN A 427 -1.61 -34.87 2.71
CA ASN A 427 -1.02 -33.78 3.48
C ASN A 427 -2.14 -32.85 3.96
N ALA A 428 -2.09 -32.42 5.21
CA ALA A 428 -2.98 -31.43 5.77
C ALA A 428 -2.17 -30.37 6.49
N THR A 429 -2.54 -29.10 6.29
CA THR A 429 -1.92 -27.95 6.95
C THR A 429 -3.01 -27.19 7.71
N PHE A 430 -2.75 -26.94 8.99
CA PHE A 430 -3.59 -26.13 9.86
C PHE A 430 -2.83 -24.89 10.27
N THR A 431 -3.44 -23.72 10.09
CA THR A 431 -2.89 -22.45 10.52
C THR A 431 -3.81 -21.77 11.52
N TRP A 432 -3.22 -21.25 12.59
CA TRP A 432 -3.94 -20.47 13.57
C TRP A 432 -3.12 -19.26 13.97
N SER A 433 -3.78 -18.10 14.08
CA SER A 433 -3.14 -16.87 14.53
C SER A 433 -4.05 -16.07 15.45
N LYS A 434 -3.44 -15.38 16.40
CA LYS A 434 -4.11 -14.41 17.27
C LYS A 434 -3.26 -13.16 17.37
N ASN A 435 -3.86 -12.01 17.06
CA ASN A 435 -3.25 -10.70 17.25
C ASN A 435 -4.04 -9.89 18.29
N GLU A 436 -3.34 -9.22 19.19
CA GLU A 436 -3.89 -8.24 20.12
C GLU A 436 -3.23 -6.90 19.83
N ASN A 437 -4.04 -5.94 19.40
CA ASN A 437 -3.64 -4.55 19.23
C ASN A 437 -4.09 -3.75 20.45
N ARG A 438 -3.18 -2.89 20.98
CA ARG A 438 -3.50 -1.98 22.08
C ARG A 438 -2.77 -0.67 21.93
N ILE A 439 -3.48 0.42 22.09
CA ILE A 439 -2.92 1.75 22.27
C ILE A 439 -2.40 1.83 23.72
N LEU A 440 -1.10 2.10 23.87
CA LEU A 440 -0.45 2.20 25.17
C LEU A 440 -0.44 3.64 25.71
N SER A 441 -0.34 4.61 24.81
CA SER A 441 -0.43 6.03 25.14
C SER A 441 -0.94 6.81 23.94
N LEU A 442 -1.68 7.87 24.20
CA LEU A 442 -2.07 8.90 23.25
C LEU A 442 -1.14 10.11 23.36
N ALA A 443 -1.49 11.23 22.70
CA ALA A 443 -0.79 12.49 22.85
C ALA A 443 -0.84 12.98 24.30
N GLU A 444 0.19 13.69 24.70
CA GLU A 444 0.19 14.41 25.99
C GLU A 444 -0.97 15.40 26.03
N GLY A 445 -1.82 15.34 27.05
CA GLY A 445 -3.02 16.16 27.18
C GLY A 445 -4.24 15.70 26.37
N ALA A 446 -4.17 14.57 25.65
CA ALA A 446 -5.35 13.98 25.01
C ALA A 446 -6.12 13.12 26.02
N ASP A 447 -7.46 13.26 26.03
CA ASP A 447 -8.33 12.41 26.82
C ASP A 447 -8.18 10.92 26.41
N GLU A 448 -8.35 10.03 27.37
CA GLU A 448 -8.24 8.58 27.16
C GLU A 448 -9.28 8.03 26.15
N ASN A 449 -10.34 8.78 25.88
CA ASN A 449 -11.42 8.45 24.97
C ASN A 449 -11.60 9.56 23.94
N GLN A 450 -11.06 9.40 22.76
CA GLN A 450 -11.30 10.28 21.64
C GLN A 450 -12.32 9.65 20.70
N LEU A 451 -13.48 10.29 20.55
CA LEU A 451 -14.50 9.92 19.57
C LEU A 451 -14.08 10.45 18.20
N ILE A 452 -13.69 9.55 17.32
CA ILE A 452 -13.58 9.86 15.89
C ILE A 452 -14.94 9.47 15.28
N SER A 453 -15.82 10.44 15.09
CA SER A 453 -17.09 10.19 14.41
C SER A 453 -16.92 10.40 12.91
N SER A 454 -17.26 9.40 12.12
CA SER A 454 -17.69 9.55 10.74
C SER A 454 -19.17 9.18 10.67
N ILE A 455 -19.89 9.75 9.71
CA ILE A 455 -21.29 9.39 9.48
C ILE A 455 -21.39 7.86 9.28
N GLY A 456 -22.03 7.17 10.22
CA GLY A 456 -22.28 5.73 10.19
C GLY A 456 -21.28 4.84 10.93
N SER A 457 -20.20 5.37 11.52
CA SER A 457 -19.33 4.61 12.42
C SER A 457 -18.78 5.48 13.53
N VAL A 458 -18.80 4.96 14.74
CA VAL A 458 -18.16 5.56 15.91
C VAL A 458 -16.97 4.67 16.24
N SER A 459 -15.75 5.19 16.08
CA SER A 459 -14.55 4.53 16.56
C SER A 459 -14.18 5.13 17.91
N ILE A 460 -14.23 4.32 18.95
CA ILE A 460 -13.75 4.69 20.27
C ILE A 460 -12.29 4.27 20.36
N ILE A 461 -11.39 5.23 20.46
CA ILE A 461 -10.00 4.97 20.81
C ILE A 461 -9.94 5.01 22.33
N GLY A 462 -9.99 3.85 22.95
CA GLY A 462 -9.84 3.67 24.39
C GLY A 462 -8.56 2.91 24.73
N ARG A 463 -8.08 3.11 25.96
CA ARG A 463 -6.95 2.40 26.58
C ARG A 463 -7.25 0.91 26.79
#